data_37a9e5ffa4ab16d7beb28401cb6bdc57
#
_entry.id   37a9e5ffa4ab16d7beb28401cb6bdc57
#
_cell.length_a   1.000
_cell.length_b   1.000
_cell.length_c   1.000
_cell.angle_alpha   90.00
_cell.angle_beta   90.00
_cell.angle_gamma   90.00
#
_symmetry.space_group_name_H-M   'P 1'
#
loop_
_entity.id
_entity.type
_entity.pdbx_description
1 polymer ?
#
loop_
_entity_poly.entity_id
_entity_poly.type
_entity_poly.pdbx_seq_one_letter_code
_entity_poly.pdbx_strand_id
1 'polypeptide(L)'
;MTANARLAWHEVAPQGAKALFGVHHYVTTGTNLPAELIHLVFLRVSQINGCAHCIDLHTRDLLMTMAADKVALLPVWAEVPHLFPEQYRVALAWAEEVTLLSETHASDEAYAAAAAAFEPKDLVDLTIAIAAMNAFNRLGAPFRLPVKAKP
;
A
#
# COMPACT_ATOMS: atom_id res chain seq x y z
N MET A 1 -16.31 -18.02 9.73
CA MET A 1 -16.32 -17.07 8.59
C MET A 1 -17.29 -15.95 8.94
N THR A 2 -16.90 -14.70 8.72
CA THR A 2 -17.86 -13.59 8.81
C THR A 2 -18.91 -13.74 7.70
N ALA A 3 -20.13 -13.31 7.93
CA ALA A 3 -21.29 -13.53 7.05
C ALA A 3 -21.15 -13.04 5.58
N ASN A 4 -20.04 -12.35 5.24
CA ASN A 4 -19.78 -11.75 3.92
C ASN A 4 -18.52 -12.28 3.21
N ALA A 5 -17.70 -13.15 3.83
CA ALA A 5 -16.51 -13.70 3.16
C ALA A 5 -16.93 -14.62 2.00
N ARG A 6 -16.29 -14.46 0.82
CA ARG A 6 -16.59 -15.25 -0.37
C ARG A 6 -15.69 -16.48 -0.48
N LEU A 7 -14.37 -16.26 -0.45
CA LEU A 7 -13.38 -17.31 -0.68
C LEU A 7 -12.06 -16.99 0.02
N ALA A 8 -11.46 -18.00 0.67
CA ALA A 8 -10.11 -17.92 1.20
C ALA A 8 -9.09 -18.25 0.09
N TRP A 9 -8.78 -17.29 -0.76
CA TRP A 9 -7.96 -17.48 -1.96
C TRP A 9 -6.60 -18.13 -1.68
N HIS A 10 -5.99 -17.84 -0.53
CA HIS A 10 -4.70 -18.37 -0.12
C HIS A 10 -4.74 -19.86 0.24
N GLU A 11 -5.90 -20.36 0.66
CA GLU A 11 -6.14 -21.80 0.92
C GLU A 11 -6.45 -22.54 -0.37
N VAL A 12 -7.14 -21.89 -1.31
CA VAL A 12 -7.54 -22.48 -2.60
C VAL A 12 -6.37 -22.54 -3.59
N ALA A 13 -5.51 -21.53 -3.58
CA ALA A 13 -4.34 -21.43 -4.46
C ALA A 13 -3.04 -21.22 -3.67
N PRO A 14 -2.59 -22.19 -2.85
CA PRO A 14 -1.49 -22.00 -1.91
C PRO A 14 -0.16 -21.69 -2.59
N GLN A 15 0.11 -22.21 -3.79
CA GLN A 15 1.34 -21.93 -4.52
C GLN A 15 1.39 -20.50 -5.04
N GLY A 16 0.28 -19.98 -5.57
CA GLY A 16 0.15 -18.58 -5.98
C GLY A 16 0.26 -17.64 -4.77
N ALA A 17 -0.38 -18.00 -3.66
CA ALA A 17 -0.29 -17.26 -2.41
C ALA A 17 1.16 -17.18 -1.91
N LYS A 18 1.88 -18.31 -1.90
CA LYS A 18 3.29 -18.37 -1.50
C LYS A 18 4.17 -17.43 -2.34
N ALA A 19 3.97 -17.42 -3.67
CA ALA A 19 4.74 -16.55 -4.56
C ALA A 19 4.47 -15.07 -4.25
N LEU A 20 3.20 -14.68 -4.07
CA LEU A 20 2.82 -13.31 -3.78
C LEU A 20 3.29 -12.86 -2.38
N PHE A 21 3.18 -13.74 -1.37
CA PHE A 21 3.75 -13.48 -0.05
C PHE A 21 5.28 -13.40 -0.08
N GLY A 22 5.96 -14.07 -1.01
CA GLY A 22 7.40 -13.92 -1.24
C GLY A 22 7.75 -12.50 -1.69
N VAL A 23 6.97 -11.89 -2.58
CA VAL A 23 7.15 -10.48 -2.98
C VAL A 23 6.90 -9.55 -1.78
N HIS A 24 5.84 -9.78 -1.00
CA HIS A 24 5.56 -9.00 0.22
C HIS A 24 6.73 -9.09 1.21
N HIS A 25 7.25 -10.28 1.43
CA HIS A 25 8.41 -10.48 2.31
C HIS A 25 9.62 -9.69 1.82
N TYR A 26 9.92 -9.74 0.52
CA TYR A 26 11.01 -8.96 -0.05
C TYR A 26 10.86 -7.47 0.24
N VAL A 27 9.71 -6.87 -0.06
CA VAL A 27 9.54 -5.41 0.11
C VAL A 27 9.53 -4.97 1.58
N THR A 28 9.14 -5.85 2.50
CA THR A 28 9.08 -5.53 3.93
C THR A 28 10.38 -5.83 4.70
N THR A 29 11.27 -6.65 4.16
CA THR A 29 12.49 -7.09 4.88
C THR A 29 13.78 -6.98 4.06
N GLY A 30 13.69 -6.91 2.74
CA GLY A 30 14.82 -6.97 1.81
C GLY A 30 15.17 -5.63 1.13
N THR A 31 14.48 -4.54 1.48
CA THR A 31 14.71 -3.20 0.90
C THR A 31 15.33 -2.25 1.93
N ASN A 32 15.86 -1.12 1.45
CA ASN A 32 16.37 -0.04 2.30
C ASN A 32 15.27 0.96 2.71
N LEU A 33 14.05 0.79 2.19
CA LEU A 33 12.94 1.70 2.51
C LEU A 33 12.51 1.55 3.97
N PRO A 34 12.22 2.66 4.66
CA PRO A 34 11.69 2.59 6.03
C PRO A 34 10.39 1.78 6.08
N ALA A 35 10.28 0.88 7.06
CA ALA A 35 9.07 0.06 7.24
C ALA A 35 7.79 0.92 7.37
N GLU A 36 7.88 2.06 8.07
CA GLU A 36 6.79 3.02 8.19
C GLU A 36 6.34 3.56 6.83
N LEU A 37 7.29 3.89 5.93
CA LEU A 37 6.97 4.34 4.58
C LEU A 37 6.25 3.26 3.77
N ILE A 38 6.71 2.01 3.87
CA ILE A 38 6.09 0.88 3.18
C ILE A 38 4.64 0.69 3.65
N HIS A 39 4.39 0.67 4.96
CA HIS A 39 3.04 0.54 5.49
C HIS A 39 2.15 1.73 5.17
N LEU A 40 2.71 2.95 5.12
CA LEU A 40 2.00 4.15 4.71
C LEU A 40 1.51 4.04 3.25
N VAL A 41 2.39 3.61 2.35
CA VAL A 41 2.07 3.37 0.94
C VAL A 41 1.06 2.24 0.80
N PHE A 42 1.22 1.14 1.54
CA PHE A 42 0.27 0.02 1.55
C PHE A 42 -1.13 0.47 1.97
N LEU A 43 -1.23 1.29 3.02
CA LEU A 43 -2.51 1.83 3.45
C LEU A 43 -3.13 2.73 2.38
N ARG A 44 -2.34 3.64 1.79
CA ARG A 44 -2.85 4.56 0.76
C ARG A 44 -3.37 3.80 -0.48
N VAL A 45 -2.60 2.87 -1.01
CA VAL A 45 -3.01 2.00 -2.13
C VAL A 45 -4.31 1.25 -1.80
N SER A 46 -4.41 0.74 -0.58
CA SER A 46 -5.59 0.00 -0.12
C SER A 46 -6.84 0.89 0.02
N GLN A 47 -6.66 2.14 0.42
CA GLN A 47 -7.73 3.15 0.47
C GLN A 47 -8.26 3.47 -0.93
N ILE A 48 -7.37 3.67 -1.90
CA ILE A 48 -7.73 3.94 -3.30
C ILE A 48 -8.52 2.75 -3.88
N ASN A 49 -8.05 1.54 -3.65
CA ASN A 49 -8.68 0.31 -4.18
C ASN A 49 -9.89 -0.18 -3.34
N GLY A 50 -10.16 0.40 -2.17
CA GLY A 50 -11.31 0.04 -1.34
C GLY A 50 -11.21 -1.37 -0.72
N CYS A 51 -10.01 -1.84 -0.36
CA CYS A 51 -9.82 -3.14 0.29
C CYS A 51 -9.95 -3.03 1.81
N ALA A 52 -11.14 -3.33 2.37
CA ALA A 52 -11.40 -3.20 3.81
C ALA A 52 -10.43 -4.02 4.67
N HIS A 53 -10.13 -5.27 4.29
CA HIS A 53 -9.16 -6.13 4.99
C HIS A 53 -7.76 -5.49 5.02
N CYS A 54 -7.31 -4.98 3.88
CA CYS A 54 -5.97 -4.38 3.76
C CYS A 54 -5.89 -3.05 4.52
N ILE A 55 -6.95 -2.24 4.47
CA ILE A 55 -7.05 -1.00 5.26
C ILE A 55 -6.97 -1.29 6.75
N ASP A 56 -7.76 -2.25 7.25
CA ASP A 56 -7.74 -2.64 8.67
C ASP A 56 -6.35 -3.13 9.10
N LEU A 57 -5.71 -3.96 8.27
CA LEU A 57 -4.38 -4.52 8.55
C LEU A 57 -3.33 -3.42 8.64
N HIS A 58 -3.17 -2.61 7.58
CA HIS A 58 -2.09 -1.62 7.50
C HIS A 58 -2.34 -0.38 8.37
N THR A 59 -3.59 -0.08 8.72
CA THR A 59 -3.90 0.90 9.77
C THR A 59 -3.31 0.43 11.12
N ARG A 60 -3.47 -0.84 11.48
CA ARG A 60 -2.90 -1.40 12.72
C ARG A 60 -1.38 -1.36 12.71
N ASP A 61 -0.77 -1.71 11.59
CA ASP A 61 0.70 -1.67 11.44
C ASP A 61 1.22 -0.24 11.65
N LEU A 62 0.60 0.76 11.02
CA LEU A 62 1.00 2.15 11.15
C LEU A 62 0.78 2.74 12.55
N LEU A 63 -0.29 2.37 13.24
CA LEU A 63 -0.54 2.83 14.61
C LEU A 63 0.51 2.37 15.62
N MET A 64 1.41 1.46 15.24
CA MET A 64 2.56 1.08 16.06
C MET A 64 3.67 2.14 16.06
N THR A 65 3.75 2.98 15.01
CA THR A 65 4.84 3.94 14.81
C THR A 65 4.36 5.36 14.50
N MET A 66 3.12 5.53 14.07
CA MET A 66 2.55 6.79 13.63
C MET A 66 1.34 7.19 14.49
N ALA A 67 1.22 8.48 14.79
CA ALA A 67 0.10 9.02 15.55
C ALA A 67 -1.23 8.83 14.80
N ALA A 68 -2.29 8.52 15.53
CA ALA A 68 -3.60 8.17 14.96
C ALA A 68 -4.23 9.30 14.12
N ASP A 69 -4.01 10.55 14.49
CA ASP A 69 -4.47 11.72 13.74
C ASP A 69 -3.79 11.82 12.36
N LYS A 70 -2.50 11.52 12.24
CA LYS A 70 -1.80 11.43 10.95
C LYS A 70 -2.37 10.31 10.08
N VAL A 71 -2.58 9.12 10.66
CA VAL A 71 -3.15 7.98 9.94
C VAL A 71 -4.57 8.31 9.44
N ALA A 72 -5.37 9.01 10.26
CA ALA A 72 -6.71 9.43 9.90
C ALA A 72 -6.74 10.43 8.72
N LEU A 73 -5.71 11.29 8.61
CA LEU A 73 -5.61 12.30 7.56
C LEU A 73 -4.90 11.81 6.29
N LEU A 74 -4.43 10.57 6.26
CA LEU A 74 -3.76 10.02 5.07
C LEU A 74 -4.57 10.11 3.78
N PRO A 75 -5.90 9.91 3.75
CA PRO A 75 -6.67 10.06 2.50
C PRO A 75 -6.61 11.45 1.87
N VAL A 76 -6.30 12.46 2.67
CA VAL A 76 -6.22 13.88 2.28
C VAL A 76 -4.82 14.46 2.56
N TRP A 77 -3.79 13.64 2.50
CA TRP A 77 -2.41 13.99 2.83
C TRP A 77 -1.91 15.26 2.11
N ALA A 78 -2.37 15.50 0.88
CA ALA A 78 -1.97 16.65 0.09
C ALA A 78 -2.49 18.00 0.66
N GLU A 79 -3.58 17.98 1.45
CA GLU A 79 -4.09 19.17 2.15
C GLU A 79 -3.34 19.47 3.46
N VAL A 80 -2.60 18.49 3.97
CA VAL A 80 -1.85 18.58 5.23
C VAL A 80 -0.36 18.23 5.05
N PRO A 81 0.34 18.84 4.07
CA PRO A 81 1.71 18.44 3.68
C PRO A 81 2.71 18.55 4.83
N HIS A 82 2.45 19.41 5.82
CA HIS A 82 3.31 19.61 6.99
C HIS A 82 3.34 18.39 7.94
N LEU A 83 2.39 17.45 7.82
CA LEU A 83 2.35 16.24 8.66
C LEU A 83 3.26 15.12 8.13
N PHE A 84 3.66 15.17 6.87
CA PHE A 84 4.44 14.11 6.23
C PHE A 84 5.77 14.65 5.70
N PRO A 85 6.91 13.95 5.95
CA PRO A 85 8.19 14.29 5.35
C PRO A 85 8.08 14.39 3.81
N GLU A 86 8.93 15.22 3.20
CA GLU A 86 8.90 15.41 1.75
C GLU A 86 9.01 14.10 0.96
N GLN A 87 9.94 13.24 1.33
CA GLN A 87 10.12 11.93 0.68
C GLN A 87 8.86 11.05 0.79
N TYR A 88 8.13 11.11 1.94
CA TYR A 88 6.87 10.37 2.12
C TYR A 88 5.76 10.92 1.21
N ARG A 89 5.69 12.26 1.06
CA ARG A 89 4.73 12.89 0.15
C ARG A 89 4.98 12.50 -1.31
N VAL A 90 6.24 12.47 -1.73
CA VAL A 90 6.61 12.01 -3.07
C VAL A 90 6.25 10.52 -3.27
N ALA A 91 6.49 9.68 -2.27
CA ALA A 91 6.10 8.27 -2.31
C ALA A 91 4.57 8.08 -2.40
N LEU A 92 3.80 8.90 -1.67
CA LEU A 92 2.34 8.88 -1.73
C LEU A 92 1.82 9.31 -3.10
N ALA A 93 2.37 10.39 -3.67
CA ALA A 93 2.03 10.85 -5.01
C ALA A 93 2.34 9.77 -6.06
N TRP A 94 3.52 9.14 -5.99
CA TRP A 94 3.89 8.04 -6.87
C TRP A 94 2.99 6.81 -6.69
N ALA A 95 2.59 6.51 -5.46
CA ALA A 95 1.65 5.42 -5.19
C ALA A 95 0.27 5.66 -5.82
N GLU A 96 -0.22 6.89 -5.83
CA GLU A 96 -1.47 7.27 -6.50
C GLU A 96 -1.34 7.15 -8.02
N GLU A 97 -0.26 7.67 -8.62
CA GLU A 97 0.03 7.56 -10.05
C GLU A 97 0.06 6.10 -10.53
N VAL A 98 0.80 5.25 -9.84
CA VAL A 98 0.95 3.83 -10.23
C VAL A 98 -0.33 3.03 -9.93
N THR A 99 -1.06 3.35 -8.87
CA THR A 99 -2.32 2.66 -8.54
C THR A 99 -3.43 2.98 -9.52
N LEU A 100 -3.52 4.24 -9.95
CA LEU A 100 -4.48 4.72 -10.93
C LEU A 100 -3.91 4.74 -12.35
N LEU A 101 -3.03 3.80 -12.67
CA LEU A 101 -2.25 3.75 -13.90
C LEU A 101 -3.10 3.85 -15.19
N SER A 102 -4.31 3.32 -15.18
CA SER A 102 -5.25 3.43 -16.31
C SER A 102 -5.77 4.86 -16.55
N GLU A 103 -5.65 5.74 -15.57
CA GLU A 103 -6.09 7.13 -15.62
C GLU A 103 -4.91 8.09 -15.79
N THR A 104 -3.84 7.87 -15.04
CA THR A 104 -2.67 8.76 -14.97
C THR A 104 -1.61 8.46 -16.00
N HIS A 105 -1.51 7.19 -16.44
CA HIS A 105 -0.45 6.67 -17.32
C HIS A 105 0.98 6.89 -16.78
N ALA A 106 1.13 7.13 -15.45
CA ALA A 106 2.39 7.42 -14.77
C ALA A 106 3.18 8.51 -15.52
N SER A 107 2.71 9.75 -15.44
CA SER A 107 3.24 10.89 -16.21
C SER A 107 4.77 11.06 -16.04
N ASP A 108 5.42 11.62 -17.06
CA ASP A 108 6.86 11.93 -17.01
C ASP A 108 7.18 12.89 -15.86
N GLU A 109 6.27 13.79 -15.52
CA GLU A 109 6.40 14.73 -14.42
C GLU A 109 6.40 14.02 -13.07
N ALA A 110 5.47 13.09 -12.85
CA ALA A 110 5.40 12.29 -11.63
C ALA A 110 6.63 11.37 -11.50
N TYR A 111 7.07 10.76 -12.59
CA TYR A 111 8.31 9.99 -12.63
C TYR A 111 9.53 10.82 -12.28
N ALA A 112 9.67 12.02 -12.86
CA ALA A 112 10.80 12.90 -12.59
C ALA A 112 10.86 13.31 -11.10
N ALA A 113 9.70 13.61 -10.50
CA ALA A 113 9.62 13.93 -9.07
C ALA A 113 10.04 12.74 -8.19
N ALA A 114 9.58 11.53 -8.52
CA ALA A 114 9.95 10.32 -7.81
C ALA A 114 11.45 9.99 -7.98
N ALA A 115 11.98 10.10 -9.18
CA ALA A 115 13.40 9.88 -9.49
C ALA A 115 14.34 10.90 -8.81
N ALA A 116 13.86 12.11 -8.53
CA ALA A 116 14.62 13.11 -7.79
C ALA A 116 14.67 12.82 -6.27
N ALA A 117 13.68 12.11 -5.72
CA ALA A 117 13.53 11.85 -4.29
C ALA A 117 14.10 10.49 -3.83
N PHE A 118 14.28 9.55 -4.76
CA PHE A 118 14.74 8.19 -4.48
C PHE A 118 15.89 7.78 -5.38
N GLU A 119 16.85 7.05 -4.81
CA GLU A 119 17.84 6.34 -5.62
C GLU A 119 17.14 5.33 -6.55
N PRO A 120 17.71 5.00 -7.71
CA PRO A 120 17.06 4.13 -8.69
C PRO A 120 16.56 2.80 -8.11
N LYS A 121 17.35 2.17 -7.24
CA LYS A 121 16.95 0.91 -6.58
C LYS A 121 15.75 1.12 -5.65
N ASP A 122 15.76 2.15 -4.83
CA ASP A 122 14.71 2.43 -3.86
C ASP A 122 13.40 2.83 -4.57
N LEU A 123 13.48 3.54 -5.70
CA LEU A 123 12.31 3.83 -6.54
C LEU A 123 11.70 2.56 -7.14
N VAL A 124 12.54 1.62 -7.60
CA VAL A 124 12.06 0.32 -8.10
C VAL A 124 11.44 -0.49 -6.96
N ASP A 125 12.07 -0.55 -5.80
CA ASP A 125 11.54 -1.25 -4.62
C ASP A 125 10.20 -0.66 -4.15
N LEU A 126 10.08 0.67 -4.13
CA LEU A 126 8.83 1.37 -3.85
C LEU A 126 7.74 0.99 -4.87
N THR A 127 8.10 0.95 -6.15
CA THR A 127 7.15 0.59 -7.22
C THR A 127 6.73 -0.88 -7.12
N ILE A 128 7.65 -1.78 -6.77
CA ILE A 128 7.33 -3.20 -6.47
C ILE A 128 6.37 -3.30 -5.27
N ALA A 129 6.60 -2.51 -4.22
CA ALA A 129 5.72 -2.48 -3.04
C ALA A 129 4.29 -2.03 -3.42
N ILE A 130 4.16 -0.97 -4.22
CA ILE A 130 2.88 -0.49 -4.76
C ILE A 130 2.19 -1.57 -5.59
N ALA A 131 2.92 -2.19 -6.53
CA ALA A 131 2.40 -3.24 -7.40
C ALA A 131 1.94 -4.47 -6.61
N ALA A 132 2.72 -4.91 -5.61
CA ALA A 132 2.36 -6.00 -4.73
C ALA A 132 1.07 -5.70 -3.96
N MET A 133 0.94 -4.49 -3.38
CA MET A 133 -0.27 -4.12 -2.65
C MET A 133 -1.49 -4.03 -3.57
N ASN A 134 -1.34 -3.52 -4.79
CA ASN A 134 -2.39 -3.57 -5.80
C ASN A 134 -2.84 -5.01 -6.10
N ALA A 135 -1.91 -5.97 -6.17
CA ALA A 135 -2.24 -7.38 -6.34
C ALA A 135 -3.01 -7.95 -5.14
N PHE A 136 -2.56 -7.67 -3.90
CA PHE A 136 -3.26 -8.09 -2.69
C PHE A 136 -4.66 -7.49 -2.57
N ASN A 137 -4.83 -6.21 -2.92
CA ASN A 137 -6.15 -5.57 -2.91
C ASN A 137 -7.12 -6.24 -3.89
N ARG A 138 -6.62 -6.70 -5.07
CA ARG A 138 -7.42 -7.40 -6.09
C ARG A 138 -7.78 -8.84 -5.71
N LEU A 139 -7.19 -9.35 -4.65
CA LEU A 139 -7.57 -10.63 -4.03
C LEU A 139 -8.41 -10.40 -2.76
N GLY A 140 -8.05 -9.39 -1.96
CA GLY A 140 -8.73 -9.09 -0.71
C GLY A 140 -10.15 -8.56 -0.89
N ALA A 141 -10.33 -7.56 -1.75
CA ALA A 141 -11.62 -6.92 -1.97
C ALA A 141 -12.62 -7.81 -2.72
N PRO A 142 -12.29 -8.41 -3.90
CA PRO A 142 -13.24 -9.28 -4.60
C PRO A 142 -13.65 -10.53 -3.82
N PHE A 143 -12.75 -11.12 -3.03
CA PHE A 143 -13.06 -12.28 -2.21
C PHE A 143 -13.59 -11.92 -0.82
N ARG A 144 -13.69 -10.63 -0.50
CA ARG A 144 -14.22 -10.10 0.77
C ARG A 144 -13.55 -10.74 1.97
N LEU A 145 -12.22 -10.63 2.04
CA LEU A 145 -11.48 -11.11 3.19
C LEU A 145 -11.97 -10.41 4.47
N PRO A 146 -12.09 -11.16 5.58
CA PRO A 146 -12.62 -10.60 6.82
C PRO A 146 -11.69 -9.55 7.42
N VAL A 147 -12.26 -8.54 8.05
CA VAL A 147 -11.56 -7.57 8.90
C VAL A 147 -11.43 -8.07 10.33
N LYS A 148 -10.42 -7.58 11.05
CA LYS A 148 -10.25 -7.86 12.49
C LYS A 148 -11.01 -6.86 13.37
N ALA A 149 -11.45 -5.72 12.80
CA ALA A 149 -12.25 -4.75 13.53
C ALA A 149 -13.53 -5.41 14.06
N LYS A 150 -13.84 -5.11 15.32
CA LYS A 150 -15.07 -5.59 15.98
C LYS A 150 -16.14 -4.50 15.95
N PRO A 151 -17.43 -4.88 16.02
CA PRO A 151 -18.53 -3.93 16.16
C PRO A 151 -18.36 -3.02 17.37
#